data_3d5daf7db3fb6122fcade026de677bd8
#
_entry.id   3d5daf7db3fb6122fcade026de677bd8
#
_cell.length_a   1.000
_cell.length_b   1.000
_cell.length_c   1.000
_cell.angle_alpha   90.00
_cell.angle_beta   90.00
_cell.angle_gamma   90.00
#
_symmetry.space_group_name_H-M   'P 1'
#
loop_
_entity.id
_entity.type
_entity.pdbx_description
1 polymer ?
#
loop_
_entity_poly.entity_id
_entity_poly.type
_entity_poly.pdbx_seq_one_letter_code
_entity_poly.pdbx_strand_id
1 'polypeptide(L)'
;MLDELKEIFESNGDRRICVLGTTCTGKSYLIENFGIGLDMDDEIFPLLTDEENAYVCQTPWTKEIGAKMDELVRTKLSIKPGCPMFGTVLIDCDLIVYLHISDELLEERCNLREVDFNNAKNMQENIEKEINNSNIECIRVEVENFIKTK
;
A
#
# COMPACT_ATOMS: atom_id res chain seq x y z
N MET A 1 7.33 10.03 12.22
CA MET A 1 6.40 9.30 11.34
C MET A 1 5.30 8.56 12.09
N LEU A 2 5.65 7.77 13.07
CA LEU A 2 4.65 6.96 13.80
C LEU A 2 3.62 7.83 14.51
N ASP A 3 4.08 8.88 15.18
CA ASP A 3 3.17 9.81 15.88
C ASP A 3 2.25 10.55 14.92
N GLU A 4 2.77 10.91 13.76
CA GLU A 4 2.01 11.58 12.72
C GLU A 4 0.90 10.68 12.17
N LEU A 5 1.23 9.41 11.90
CA LEU A 5 0.26 8.44 11.43
C LEU A 5 -0.83 8.17 12.47
N LYS A 6 -0.42 8.05 13.73
CA LYS A 6 -1.37 7.84 14.81
C LYS A 6 -2.35 9.00 14.91
N GLU A 7 -1.86 10.23 14.84
CA GLU A 7 -2.71 11.42 14.87
C GLU A 7 -3.68 11.44 13.68
N ILE A 8 -3.20 11.10 12.48
CA ILE A 8 -4.05 11.05 11.29
C ILE A 8 -5.18 10.04 11.49
N PHE A 9 -4.85 8.84 11.96
CA PHE A 9 -5.86 7.79 12.14
C PHE A 9 -6.88 8.18 13.23
N GLU A 10 -6.42 8.75 14.31
CA GLU A 10 -7.31 9.18 15.41
C GLU A 10 -8.22 10.33 15.00
N SER A 11 -7.69 11.27 14.24
CA SER A 11 -8.46 12.45 13.80
C SER A 11 -9.45 12.12 12.69
N ASN A 12 -9.27 11.00 12.00
CA ASN A 12 -10.09 10.60 10.84
C ASN A 12 -10.74 9.23 11.03
N GLY A 13 -11.11 8.89 12.28
CA GLY A 13 -11.68 7.59 12.59
C GLY A 13 -13.04 7.32 11.96
N ASP A 14 -13.71 8.34 11.44
CA ASP A 14 -14.99 8.21 10.73
C ASP A 14 -14.86 8.23 9.22
N ARG A 15 -13.63 8.26 8.69
CA ARG A 15 -13.36 8.30 7.26
C ARG A 15 -12.74 7.00 6.78
N ARG A 16 -12.95 6.69 5.51
CA ARG A 16 -12.33 5.54 4.88
C ARG A 16 -10.94 5.95 4.41
N ILE A 17 -9.89 5.34 4.98
CA ILE A 17 -8.51 5.72 4.72
C ILE A 17 -7.80 4.65 3.92
N CYS A 18 -7.23 5.04 2.79
CA CYS A 18 -6.38 4.19 1.95
C CYS A 18 -4.92 4.61 2.18
N VAL A 19 -4.11 3.72 2.74
CA VAL A 19 -2.69 4.00 2.99
C VAL A 19 -1.87 3.37 1.87
N LEU A 20 -1.25 4.21 1.06
CA LEU A 20 -0.51 3.77 -0.11
C LEU A 20 0.99 3.95 0.07
N GLY A 21 1.74 2.97 -0.38
CA GLY A 21 3.19 3.03 -0.40
C GLY A 21 3.72 1.92 -1.29
N THR A 22 4.86 2.16 -1.91
CA THR A 22 5.48 1.13 -2.74
C THR A 22 5.97 -0.04 -1.87
N THR A 23 6.41 -1.11 -2.51
CA THR A 23 7.01 -2.22 -1.78
C THR A 23 8.20 -1.74 -0.94
N CYS A 24 8.46 -2.40 0.17
CA CYS A 24 9.56 -2.08 1.10
C CYS A 24 9.38 -0.78 1.90
N THR A 25 8.19 -0.19 1.93
CA THR A 25 7.93 0.99 2.77
C THR A 25 7.69 0.65 4.23
N GLY A 26 7.45 -0.62 4.55
CA GLY A 26 7.22 -1.04 5.93
C GLY A 26 5.75 -1.10 6.33
N LYS A 27 4.85 -1.28 5.38
CA LYS A 27 3.41 -1.32 5.65
C LYS A 27 3.04 -2.41 6.66
N SER A 28 3.59 -3.60 6.50
CA SER A 28 3.31 -4.71 7.43
C SER A 28 3.75 -4.38 8.85
N TYR A 29 4.92 -3.76 9.00
CA TYR A 29 5.41 -3.32 10.30
C TYR A 29 4.46 -2.31 10.94
N LEU A 30 3.95 -1.38 10.12
CA LEU A 30 3.04 -0.34 10.62
C LEU A 30 1.72 -0.96 11.10
N ILE A 31 1.17 -1.91 10.35
CA ILE A 31 -0.05 -2.60 10.75
C ILE A 31 0.14 -3.30 12.09
N GLU A 32 1.25 -4.02 12.24
CA GLU A 32 1.55 -4.70 13.49
C GLU A 32 1.75 -3.72 14.65
N ASN A 33 2.44 -2.61 14.39
CA ASN A 33 2.75 -1.62 15.42
C ASN A 33 1.49 -0.93 15.95
N PHE A 34 0.59 -0.56 15.06
CA PHE A 34 -0.65 0.12 15.47
C PHE A 34 -1.74 -0.83 15.93
N GLY A 35 -1.67 -2.10 15.54
CA GLY A 35 -2.71 -3.06 15.86
C GLY A 35 -4.04 -2.76 15.17
N ILE A 36 -4.05 -1.87 14.19
CA ILE A 36 -5.22 -1.55 13.37
C ILE A 36 -4.80 -1.51 11.91
N GLY A 37 -5.78 -1.72 11.04
CA GLY A 37 -5.52 -1.69 9.61
C GLY A 37 -5.48 -3.08 9.00
N LEU A 38 -5.69 -3.13 7.70
CA LEU A 38 -5.71 -4.36 6.92
C LEU A 38 -4.73 -4.22 5.76
N ASP A 39 -4.14 -5.35 5.36
CA ASP A 39 -3.27 -5.41 4.20
C ASP A 39 -4.09 -5.86 3.00
N MET A 40 -4.03 -5.12 1.89
CA MET A 40 -4.76 -5.47 0.67
C MET A 40 -4.47 -6.88 0.19
N ASP A 41 -3.20 -7.31 0.26
CA ASP A 41 -2.81 -8.64 -0.19
C ASP A 41 -3.48 -9.74 0.64
N ASP A 42 -3.59 -9.52 1.95
CA ASP A 42 -4.24 -10.49 2.83
C ASP A 42 -5.75 -10.54 2.62
N GLU A 43 -6.35 -9.39 2.29
CA GLU A 43 -7.80 -9.29 2.15
C GLU A 43 -8.31 -9.73 0.79
N ILE A 44 -7.51 -9.63 -0.26
CA ILE A 44 -7.97 -9.91 -1.62
C ILE A 44 -8.07 -11.41 -1.90
N PHE A 45 -7.08 -12.21 -1.48
CA PHE A 45 -7.04 -13.63 -1.86
C PHE A 45 -8.26 -14.43 -1.43
N PRO A 46 -8.80 -14.26 -0.22
CA PRO A 46 -10.03 -14.98 0.16
C PRO A 46 -11.26 -14.63 -0.68
N LEU A 47 -11.23 -13.50 -1.38
CA LEU A 47 -12.35 -13.03 -2.20
C LEU A 47 -12.25 -13.49 -3.66
N LEU A 48 -11.13 -14.07 -4.06
CA LEU A 48 -10.92 -14.50 -5.44
C LEU A 48 -11.58 -15.84 -5.70
N THR A 49 -12.10 -15.99 -6.94
CA THR A 49 -12.55 -17.31 -7.40
C THR A 49 -11.31 -18.18 -7.64
N ASP A 50 -11.53 -19.49 -7.79
CA ASP A 50 -10.42 -20.42 -8.07
C ASP A 50 -9.70 -20.04 -9.38
N GLU A 51 -10.46 -19.64 -10.40
CA GLU A 51 -9.90 -19.22 -11.68
C GLU A 51 -9.07 -17.93 -11.54
N GLU A 52 -9.58 -16.95 -10.80
CA GLU A 52 -8.89 -15.69 -10.56
C GLU A 52 -7.59 -15.93 -9.79
N ASN A 53 -7.66 -16.74 -8.75
CA ASN A 53 -6.49 -17.07 -7.94
C ASN A 53 -5.42 -17.79 -8.77
N ALA A 54 -5.82 -18.75 -9.59
CA ALA A 54 -4.90 -19.45 -10.46
C ALA A 54 -4.24 -18.51 -11.47
N TYR A 55 -5.00 -17.55 -12.00
CA TYR A 55 -4.48 -16.59 -12.97
C TYR A 55 -3.44 -15.65 -12.35
N VAL A 56 -3.72 -15.08 -11.17
CA VAL A 56 -2.81 -14.11 -10.55
C VAL A 56 -1.61 -14.76 -9.87
N CYS A 57 -1.65 -16.07 -9.64
CA CYS A 57 -0.54 -16.79 -9.03
C CYS A 57 0.40 -17.43 -10.04
N GLN A 58 0.23 -17.16 -11.33
CA GLN A 58 1.11 -17.69 -12.37
C GLN A 58 2.52 -17.09 -12.28
N THR A 59 3.48 -17.86 -12.72
CA THR A 59 4.87 -17.41 -12.83
C THR A 59 5.37 -17.68 -14.24
N PRO A 60 6.14 -16.76 -14.83
CA PRO A 60 6.55 -15.47 -14.27
C PRO A 60 5.40 -14.46 -14.21
N TRP A 61 5.52 -13.50 -13.32
CA TRP A 61 4.54 -12.41 -13.20
C TRP A 61 4.65 -11.47 -14.39
N THR A 62 3.54 -11.21 -15.08
CA THR A 62 3.50 -10.33 -16.25
C THR A 62 2.73 -9.05 -15.93
N LYS A 63 2.83 -8.06 -16.86
CA LYS A 63 2.07 -6.82 -16.74
C LYS A 63 0.56 -7.08 -16.76
N GLU A 64 0.14 -8.03 -17.58
CA GLU A 64 -1.28 -8.40 -17.68
C GLU A 64 -1.79 -8.99 -16.37
N ILE A 65 -0.99 -9.83 -15.73
CA ILE A 65 -1.34 -10.40 -14.41
C ILE A 65 -1.43 -9.28 -13.38
N GLY A 66 -0.46 -8.37 -13.37
CA GLY A 66 -0.47 -7.21 -12.48
C GLY A 66 -1.70 -6.34 -12.67
N ALA A 67 -2.05 -6.04 -13.92
CA ALA A 67 -3.23 -5.23 -14.25
C ALA A 67 -4.52 -5.92 -13.78
N LYS A 68 -4.61 -7.24 -13.95
CA LYS A 68 -5.76 -8.00 -13.48
C LYS A 68 -5.85 -7.99 -11.96
N MET A 69 -4.72 -8.13 -11.27
CA MET A 69 -4.69 -8.07 -9.81
C MET A 69 -5.16 -6.70 -9.31
N ASP A 70 -4.71 -5.62 -9.93
CA ASP A 70 -5.14 -4.28 -9.57
C ASP A 70 -6.65 -4.10 -9.77
N GLU A 71 -7.18 -4.62 -10.87
CA GLU A 71 -8.61 -4.57 -11.16
C GLU A 71 -9.39 -5.34 -10.08
N LEU A 72 -8.94 -6.52 -9.72
CA LEU A 72 -9.60 -7.34 -8.70
C LEU A 72 -9.60 -6.63 -7.34
N VAL A 73 -8.49 -6.00 -6.97
CA VAL A 73 -8.40 -5.23 -5.73
C VAL A 73 -9.42 -4.08 -5.76
N ARG A 74 -9.48 -3.33 -6.86
CA ARG A 74 -10.39 -2.20 -6.97
C ARG A 74 -11.86 -2.60 -6.93
N THR A 75 -12.19 -3.75 -7.50
CA THR A 75 -13.59 -4.17 -7.60
C THR A 75 -14.07 -4.99 -6.41
N LYS A 76 -13.17 -5.72 -5.74
CA LYS A 76 -13.56 -6.65 -4.68
C LYS A 76 -13.32 -6.13 -3.27
N LEU A 77 -12.38 -5.19 -3.09
CA LEU A 77 -12.09 -4.65 -1.76
C LEU A 77 -12.82 -3.33 -1.53
N SER A 78 -13.24 -3.14 -0.29
CA SER A 78 -13.81 -1.87 0.15
C SER A 78 -13.25 -1.52 1.52
N ILE A 79 -13.05 -0.22 1.74
CA ILE A 79 -12.50 0.28 2.99
C ILE A 79 -13.65 0.69 3.91
N LYS A 80 -13.52 0.34 5.19
CA LYS A 80 -14.48 0.73 6.21
C LYS A 80 -13.91 1.86 7.07
N PRO A 81 -14.76 2.80 7.53
CA PRO A 81 -14.30 3.84 8.45
C PRO A 81 -13.69 3.21 9.70
N GLY A 82 -12.61 3.80 10.18
CA GLY A 82 -11.92 3.33 11.38
C GLY A 82 -11.01 2.12 11.16
N CYS A 83 -10.91 1.62 9.93
CA CYS A 83 -10.05 0.48 9.62
C CYS A 83 -9.25 0.78 8.36
N PRO A 84 -8.10 1.48 8.48
CA PRO A 84 -7.28 1.82 7.32
C PRO A 84 -6.84 0.61 6.54
N MET A 85 -6.81 0.74 5.21
CA MET A 85 -6.33 -0.35 4.34
C MET A 85 -5.02 0.05 3.72
N PHE A 86 -4.01 -0.79 3.88
CA PHE A 86 -2.64 -0.55 3.43
C PHE A 86 -2.37 -1.35 2.17
N GLY A 87 -1.78 -0.72 1.18
CA GLY A 87 -1.43 -1.43 -0.04
C GLY A 87 -0.76 -0.55 -1.08
N THR A 88 -0.77 -1.05 -2.31
CA THR A 88 -0.12 -0.39 -3.45
C THR A 88 -1.11 0.08 -4.50
N VAL A 89 -2.41 -0.19 -4.31
CA VAL A 89 -3.45 0.12 -5.29
C VAL A 89 -4.44 1.11 -4.68
N LEU A 90 -4.68 2.21 -5.37
CA LEU A 90 -5.68 3.18 -4.92
C LEU A 90 -7.09 2.64 -5.16
N ILE A 91 -7.85 2.49 -4.09
CA ILE A 91 -9.24 2.06 -4.15
C ILE A 91 -10.13 3.18 -3.57
N ASP A 92 -11.43 3.05 -3.73
CA ASP A 92 -12.39 4.07 -3.30
C ASP A 92 -12.22 4.38 -1.81
N CYS A 93 -12.04 5.65 -1.48
CA CYS A 93 -11.79 6.09 -0.11
C CYS A 93 -12.10 7.58 0.05
N ASP A 94 -12.10 8.04 1.30
CA ASP A 94 -12.33 9.44 1.63
C ASP A 94 -11.03 10.20 1.82
N LEU A 95 -9.96 9.51 2.20
CA LEU A 95 -8.66 10.11 2.48
C LEU A 95 -7.56 9.14 2.05
N ILE A 96 -6.57 9.67 1.36
CA ILE A 96 -5.35 8.93 1.03
C ILE A 96 -4.26 9.35 2.00
N VAL A 97 -3.57 8.38 2.60
CA VAL A 97 -2.33 8.61 3.31
C VAL A 97 -1.21 8.02 2.46
N TYR A 98 -0.37 8.87 1.91
CA TYR A 98 0.70 8.42 1.03
C TYR A 98 2.02 8.32 1.80
N LEU A 99 2.55 7.12 1.88
CA LEU A 99 3.84 6.85 2.53
C LEU A 99 4.93 7.04 1.49
N HIS A 100 5.57 8.21 1.53
CA HIS A 100 6.66 8.53 0.62
C HIS A 100 7.99 8.08 1.21
N ILE A 101 8.76 7.32 0.46
CA ILE A 101 10.09 6.86 0.88
C ILE A 101 11.15 7.47 -0.05
N SER A 102 12.25 7.94 0.53
CA SER A 102 13.34 8.48 -0.27
C SER A 102 14.01 7.37 -1.09
N ASP A 103 14.63 7.76 -2.20
CA ASP A 103 15.33 6.78 -3.05
C ASP A 103 16.44 6.06 -2.30
N GLU A 104 17.16 6.78 -1.46
CA GLU A 104 18.27 6.22 -0.68
C GLU A 104 17.78 5.12 0.28
N LEU A 105 16.73 5.41 1.04
CA LEU A 105 16.17 4.46 1.98
C LEU A 105 15.50 3.28 1.24
N LEU A 106 14.82 3.56 0.14
CA LEU A 106 14.18 2.53 -0.66
C LEU A 106 15.21 1.57 -1.24
N GLU A 107 16.31 2.09 -1.77
CA GLU A 107 17.39 1.26 -2.32
C GLU A 107 18.00 0.37 -1.23
N GLU A 108 18.26 0.94 -0.06
CA GLU A 108 18.79 0.18 1.08
C GLU A 108 17.87 -0.98 1.44
N ARG A 109 16.58 -0.71 1.55
CA ARG A 109 15.59 -1.73 1.91
C ARG A 109 15.40 -2.78 0.82
N CYS A 110 15.41 -2.35 -0.43
CA CYS A 110 15.31 -3.27 -1.57
C CYS A 110 16.51 -4.24 -1.58
N ASN A 111 17.71 -3.73 -1.32
CA ASN A 111 18.90 -4.57 -1.27
C ASN A 111 18.81 -5.61 -0.15
N LEU A 112 18.31 -5.21 1.02
CA LEU A 112 18.16 -6.11 2.15
C LEU A 112 17.13 -7.22 1.90
N ARG A 113 16.11 -6.94 1.09
CA ARG A 113 15.02 -7.86 0.81
C ARG A 113 15.13 -8.54 -0.55
N GLU A 114 16.22 -8.27 -1.26
CA GLU A 114 16.46 -8.81 -2.61
C GLU A 114 15.34 -8.47 -3.58
N VAL A 115 14.85 -7.22 -3.49
CA VAL A 115 13.82 -6.68 -4.38
C VAL A 115 14.50 -5.71 -5.36
N ASP A 116 14.07 -5.71 -6.62
CA ASP A 116 14.62 -4.79 -7.60
C ASP A 116 14.18 -3.35 -7.30
N PHE A 117 15.15 -2.47 -7.09
CA PHE A 117 14.88 -1.06 -6.80
C PHE A 117 14.07 -0.39 -7.91
N ASN A 118 14.40 -0.66 -9.17
CA ASN A 118 13.71 -0.02 -10.29
C ASN A 118 12.23 -0.38 -10.32
N ASN A 119 11.89 -1.62 -10.00
CA ASN A 119 10.49 -2.04 -9.92
C ASN A 119 9.77 -1.32 -8.79
N ALA A 120 10.41 -1.20 -7.63
CA ALA A 120 9.83 -0.50 -6.48
C ALA A 120 9.65 0.99 -6.78
N LYS A 121 10.62 1.60 -7.44
CA LYS A 121 10.56 3.01 -7.82
C LYS A 121 9.47 3.28 -8.86
N ASN A 122 9.36 2.41 -9.86
CA ASN A 122 8.30 2.52 -10.87
C ASN A 122 6.92 2.41 -10.24
N MET A 123 6.77 1.51 -9.29
CA MET A 123 5.52 1.36 -8.54
C MET A 123 5.20 2.64 -7.77
N GLN A 124 6.19 3.25 -7.12
CA GLN A 124 6.01 4.51 -6.42
C GLN A 124 5.54 5.62 -7.34
N GLU A 125 6.16 5.74 -8.51
CA GLU A 125 5.76 6.75 -9.49
C GLU A 125 4.34 6.53 -9.99
N ASN A 126 3.94 5.29 -10.20
CA ASN A 126 2.57 4.98 -10.61
C ASN A 126 1.55 5.32 -9.52
N ILE A 127 1.90 5.05 -8.26
CA ILE A 127 1.05 5.43 -7.12
C ILE A 127 0.87 6.95 -7.11
N GLU A 128 1.94 7.71 -7.29
CA GLU A 128 1.89 9.18 -7.30
C GLU A 128 0.99 9.69 -8.42
N LYS A 129 1.07 9.08 -9.61
CA LYS A 129 0.20 9.45 -10.72
C LYS A 129 -1.27 9.20 -10.41
N GLU A 130 -1.58 8.07 -9.85
CA GLU A 130 -2.97 7.74 -9.48
C GLU A 130 -3.51 8.71 -8.44
N ILE A 131 -2.70 9.05 -7.44
CA ILE A 131 -3.09 10.03 -6.42
C ILE A 131 -3.39 11.38 -7.06
N ASN A 132 -2.50 11.84 -7.94
CA ASN A 132 -2.66 13.15 -8.59
C ASN A 132 -3.91 13.20 -9.47
N ASN A 133 -4.31 12.07 -10.04
CA ASN A 133 -5.48 12.01 -10.92
C ASN A 133 -6.79 11.76 -10.18
N SER A 134 -6.74 11.45 -8.89
CA SER A 134 -7.91 10.98 -8.14
C SER A 134 -8.82 12.09 -7.62
N ASN A 135 -8.28 13.28 -7.39
CA ASN A 135 -8.97 14.38 -6.72
C ASN A 135 -9.40 14.06 -5.28
N ILE A 136 -8.84 13.03 -4.68
CA ILE A 136 -9.11 12.67 -3.29
C ILE A 136 -8.10 13.39 -2.40
N GLU A 137 -8.54 13.84 -1.23
CA GLU A 137 -7.65 14.46 -0.25
C GLU A 137 -6.51 13.50 0.08
N CYS A 138 -5.27 14.01 0.08
CA CYS A 138 -4.10 13.19 0.33
C CYS A 138 -3.18 13.86 1.35
N ILE A 139 -2.75 13.10 2.36
CA ILE A 139 -1.74 13.52 3.31
C ILE A 139 -0.48 12.71 3.04
N ARG A 140 0.61 13.40 2.74
CA ARG A 140 1.90 12.77 2.49
C ARG A 140 2.66 12.61 3.80
N VAL A 141 3.14 11.41 4.08
CA VAL A 141 3.93 11.11 5.27
C VAL A 141 5.28 10.55 4.81
N GLU A 142 6.36 11.14 5.29
CA GLU A 142 7.71 10.67 4.94
C GLU A 142 8.06 9.43 5.76
N VAL A 143 8.51 8.40 5.07
CA VAL A 143 8.93 7.15 5.72
C VAL A 143 10.30 7.35 6.35
N GLU A 144 10.41 7.00 7.64
CA GLU A 144 11.66 7.08 8.38
C GLU A 144 12.25 5.69 8.57
N ASN A 145 13.53 5.64 8.87
CA ASN A 145 14.23 4.37 9.07
C ASN A 145 14.02 3.84 10.49
N PHE A 146 12.78 3.47 10.81
CA PHE A 146 12.42 3.00 12.15
C PHE A 146 12.82 1.54 12.42
N ILE A 147 13.38 0.85 11.43
CA ILE A 147 13.80 -0.56 11.57
C ILE A 147 15.27 -0.66 11.94
N LYS A 148 16.00 0.44 11.87
CA LYS A 148 17.44 0.47 12.03
C LYS A 148 17.94 0.26 13.45
N THR A 149 17.09 0.36 14.44
CA THR A 149 17.46 0.36 15.84
C THR A 149 17.63 -1.04 16.43
N LYS A 150 18.14 -1.92 15.70
CA LYS A 150 18.33 -3.29 16.17
C LYS A 150 19.65 -3.52 16.81
#